data_9ac6fc849eeeed72cb3fdfaf345e0b0f
#
_entry.id   9ac6fc849eeeed72cb3fdfaf345e0b0f
#
_cell.length_a   1.000
_cell.length_b   1.000
_cell.length_c   1.000
_cell.angle_alpha   90.00
_cell.angle_beta   90.00
_cell.angle_gamma   90.00
#
_symmetry.space_group_name_H-M   'P 1'
#
loop_
_entity.id
_entity.type
_entity.pdbx_description
1 polymer ?
#
loop_
_entity_poly.entity_id
_entity_poly.type
_entity_poly.pdbx_seq_one_letter_code
_entity_poly.pdbx_strand_id
1 'polypeptide(L)'
;WSDWYLAANIGTEEGLSNHLLPGLEPKGVPIGLKDTAIPFHYNDAEDFERVLKENPNIGVICIEGARYDFPTPDFLDAIMAKAKQHNIVIISDEITSGWRMTDGGVYKLNGFQPDIVVYGKALGGGYAISAIVGSEEVMDVAQDTFISSTMWTERVGFVSALKTIEVLTRDKSWEHLIKIGDRIGKGWDNLAEKHSLKMTTTSFKPLISFKLDYGEMNNKLITLYIQEMLKRGFLAANSVYVCIEHKQDIVDGYFSALSPIFSKIKECEEGLDVSSLLDGPICHSGFKRLN
;
A
#
# COMPACT_ATOMS: atom_id res chain seq x y z
N TRP A 1 1.68 -5.53 12.81
CA TRP A 1 0.36 -4.97 12.55
C TRP A 1 -0.56 -4.99 13.75
N SER A 2 -0.66 -6.12 14.48
CA SER A 2 -1.72 -6.27 15.48
C SER A 2 -1.54 -5.36 16.68
N ASP A 3 -0.39 -5.33 17.31
CA ASP A 3 -0.26 -4.66 18.60
C ASP A 3 -0.06 -3.14 18.45
N TRP A 4 1.06 -2.70 17.91
CA TRP A 4 1.38 -1.28 17.85
C TRP A 4 0.43 -0.48 16.95
N TYR A 5 0.00 -1.03 15.79
CA TYR A 5 -0.91 -0.32 14.89
C TYR A 5 -2.31 -0.20 15.49
N LEU A 6 -2.85 -1.31 16.01
CA LEU A 6 -4.18 -1.30 16.62
C LEU A 6 -4.22 -0.63 18.00
N ALA A 7 -3.07 -0.42 18.62
CA ALA A 7 -2.99 0.37 19.86
C ALA A 7 -3.54 1.80 19.70
N ALA A 8 -3.47 2.35 18.48
CA ALA A 8 -4.08 3.64 18.15
C ALA A 8 -5.60 3.69 18.38
N ASN A 9 -6.29 2.54 18.35
CA ASN A 9 -7.73 2.43 18.60
C ASN A 9 -8.08 2.08 20.06
N ILE A 10 -7.11 1.92 20.95
CA ILE A 10 -7.36 1.71 22.37
C ILE A 10 -7.78 3.04 23.03
N GLY A 11 -9.05 3.14 23.39
CA GLY A 11 -9.61 4.34 24.03
C GLY A 11 -10.23 5.36 23.07
N THR A 12 -10.14 5.12 21.75
CA THR A 12 -10.92 5.81 20.73
C THR A 12 -11.20 4.83 19.59
N GLU A 13 -12.46 4.65 19.21
CA GLU A 13 -12.83 3.77 18.10
C GLU A 13 -12.45 4.36 16.73
N GLU A 14 -12.04 5.62 16.68
CA GLU A 14 -11.84 6.39 15.47
C GLU A 14 -10.37 6.70 15.15
N GLY A 15 -9.42 6.29 15.97
CA GLY A 15 -8.00 6.63 15.80
C GLY A 15 -7.44 6.29 14.40
N LEU A 16 -7.92 5.20 13.78
CA LEU A 16 -7.51 4.77 12.45
C LEU A 16 -8.59 4.97 11.37
N SER A 17 -9.62 5.81 11.62
CA SER A 17 -10.77 5.95 10.70
C SER A 17 -10.37 6.46 9.30
N ASN A 18 -9.35 7.30 9.22
CA ASN A 18 -8.84 7.87 7.98
C ASN A 18 -7.53 7.20 7.50
N HIS A 19 -7.20 6.04 8.07
CA HIS A 19 -6.03 5.27 7.72
C HIS A 19 -6.37 4.11 6.78
N LEU A 20 -5.36 3.32 6.44
CA LEU A 20 -5.43 2.25 5.45
C LEU A 20 -6.53 1.22 5.69
N LEU A 21 -6.78 0.87 6.95
CA LEU A 21 -7.73 -0.17 7.34
C LEU A 21 -8.72 0.37 8.40
N PRO A 22 -9.66 1.22 8.00
CA PRO A 22 -10.66 1.73 8.92
C PRO A 22 -11.56 0.61 9.46
N GLY A 23 -12.03 0.74 10.69
CA GLY A 23 -12.96 -0.20 11.32
C GLY A 23 -12.29 -1.43 11.95
N LEU A 24 -10.97 -1.47 12.07
CA LEU A 24 -10.28 -2.51 12.84
C LEU A 24 -10.48 -2.28 14.34
N GLU A 25 -11.05 -3.29 15.00
CA GLU A 25 -11.22 -3.27 16.46
C GLU A 25 -9.92 -3.70 17.16
N PRO A 26 -9.54 -3.07 18.28
CA PRO A 26 -8.31 -3.41 19.02
C PRO A 26 -8.47 -4.64 19.92
N LYS A 27 -9.37 -5.56 19.57
CA LYS A 27 -9.62 -6.79 20.33
C LYS A 27 -8.37 -7.66 20.37
N GLY A 28 -7.93 -8.00 21.59
CA GLY A 28 -6.74 -8.82 21.82
C GLY A 28 -5.44 -8.02 21.95
N VAL A 29 -5.47 -6.71 21.71
CA VAL A 29 -4.32 -5.83 21.97
C VAL A 29 -4.23 -5.53 23.48
N PRO A 30 -3.05 -5.67 24.12
CA PRO A 30 -2.88 -5.36 25.52
C PRO A 30 -3.22 -3.88 25.82
N ILE A 31 -4.08 -3.64 26.82
CA ILE A 31 -4.53 -2.29 27.21
C ILE A 31 -3.35 -1.39 27.62
N GLY A 32 -2.26 -1.98 28.13
CA GLY A 32 -1.03 -1.25 28.47
C GLY A 32 -0.33 -0.58 27.27
N LEU A 33 -0.73 -0.89 26.03
CA LEU A 33 -0.23 -0.23 24.82
C LEU A 33 -1.04 1.01 24.44
N LYS A 34 -2.03 1.39 25.23
CA LYS A 34 -2.76 2.66 25.02
C LYS A 34 -1.79 3.83 24.94
N ASP A 35 -2.01 4.74 24.00
CA ASP A 35 -1.21 5.95 23.76
C ASP A 35 0.26 5.69 23.34
N THR A 36 0.61 4.44 22.98
CA THR A 36 1.94 4.11 22.46
C THR A 36 2.05 4.23 20.94
N ALA A 37 0.93 4.27 20.23
CA ALA A 37 0.88 4.46 18.77
C ALA A 37 -0.10 5.60 18.46
N ILE A 38 0.41 6.66 17.87
CA ILE A 38 -0.33 7.88 17.55
C ILE A 38 -0.30 8.09 16.05
N PRO A 39 -1.45 7.98 15.37
CA PRO A 39 -1.52 8.16 13.93
C PRO A 39 -1.45 9.63 13.53
N PHE A 40 -0.91 9.89 12.34
CA PHE A 40 -0.93 11.17 11.65
C PHE A 40 -1.18 10.95 10.15
N HIS A 41 -1.65 11.97 9.45
CA HIS A 41 -2.01 11.84 8.04
C HIS A 41 -0.79 11.94 7.13
N TYR A 42 -0.72 11.01 6.18
CA TYR A 42 0.34 10.97 5.17
C TYR A 42 0.23 12.18 4.23
N ASN A 43 1.37 12.83 3.95
CA ASN A 43 1.46 14.07 3.18
C ASN A 43 0.79 15.30 3.83
N ASP A 44 0.57 15.26 5.13
CA ASP A 44 0.07 16.39 5.93
C ASP A 44 1.14 16.79 6.96
N ALA A 45 1.99 17.75 6.58
CA ALA A 45 3.05 18.23 7.46
C ALA A 45 2.52 19.01 8.68
N GLU A 46 1.37 19.67 8.54
CA GLU A 46 0.75 20.43 9.64
C GLU A 46 0.19 19.48 10.71
N ASP A 47 -0.51 18.42 10.28
CA ASP A 47 -1.00 17.38 11.18
C ASP A 47 0.16 16.67 11.89
N PHE A 48 1.23 16.33 11.17
CA PHE A 48 2.44 15.76 11.74
C PHE A 48 3.07 16.65 12.82
N GLU A 49 3.24 17.94 12.54
CA GLU A 49 3.79 18.89 13.52
C GLU A 49 2.88 19.07 14.74
N ARG A 50 1.56 19.09 14.54
CA ARG A 50 0.57 19.13 15.62
C ARG A 50 0.71 17.90 16.54
N VAL A 51 0.77 16.70 15.94
CA VAL A 51 0.91 15.44 16.68
C VAL A 51 2.20 15.44 17.52
N LEU A 52 3.33 15.86 16.96
CA LEU A 52 4.60 15.95 17.71
C LEU A 52 4.51 16.95 18.87
N LYS A 53 3.89 18.10 18.67
CA LYS A 53 3.73 19.12 19.71
C LYS A 53 2.86 18.62 20.87
N GLU A 54 1.81 17.88 20.57
CA GLU A 54 0.90 17.31 21.56
C GLU A 54 1.52 16.12 22.31
N ASN A 55 2.52 15.45 21.70
CA ASN A 55 3.12 14.22 22.21
C ASN A 55 4.66 14.31 22.26
N PRO A 56 5.23 15.05 23.23
CA PRO A 56 6.67 15.34 23.27
C PRO A 56 7.56 14.13 23.55
N ASN A 57 6.99 12.98 23.91
CA ASN A 57 7.72 11.74 24.24
C ASN A 57 7.83 10.76 23.05
N ILE A 58 7.46 11.17 21.84
CA ILE A 58 7.61 10.33 20.64
C ILE A 58 9.10 10.06 20.39
N GLY A 59 9.48 8.80 20.34
CA GLY A 59 10.84 8.34 20.07
C GLY A 59 11.03 7.74 18.69
N VAL A 60 9.93 7.40 17.99
CA VAL A 60 9.97 6.74 16.68
C VAL A 60 8.89 7.30 15.77
N ILE A 61 9.25 7.55 14.51
CA ILE A 61 8.32 7.85 13.41
C ILE A 61 8.38 6.70 12.42
N CYS A 62 7.23 6.13 12.07
CA CYS A 62 7.14 5.07 11.06
C CYS A 62 6.23 5.53 9.92
N ILE A 63 6.74 5.55 8.68
CA ILE A 63 5.97 5.88 7.48
C ILE A 63 6.20 4.85 6.38
N GLU A 64 5.19 4.62 5.52
CA GLU A 64 5.41 3.86 4.28
C GLU A 64 6.22 4.70 3.28
N GLY A 65 7.22 4.10 2.62
CA GLY A 65 8.04 4.77 1.60
C GLY A 65 7.22 5.26 0.41
N ALA A 66 6.30 4.44 -0.06
CA ALA A 66 5.22 4.76 -0.99
C ALA A 66 4.21 3.61 -1.02
N ARG A 67 2.95 3.91 -1.29
CA ARG A 67 1.93 2.88 -1.47
C ARG A 67 0.97 3.20 -2.62
N TYR A 68 0.16 4.22 -2.49
CA TYR A 68 -0.72 4.72 -3.55
C TYR A 68 -0.11 5.95 -4.21
N ASP A 69 0.49 6.80 -3.40
CA ASP A 69 1.19 8.00 -3.80
C ASP A 69 2.57 8.07 -3.17
N PHE A 70 3.39 8.98 -3.69
CA PHE A 70 4.69 9.30 -3.12
C PHE A 70 4.55 10.31 -1.99
N PRO A 71 5.44 10.28 -0.99
CA PRO A 71 5.52 11.36 -0.03
C PRO A 71 5.97 12.65 -0.74
N THR A 72 5.36 13.77 -0.35
CA THR A 72 5.78 15.07 -0.89
C THR A 72 7.13 15.50 -0.30
N PRO A 73 7.94 16.29 -1.04
CA PRO A 73 9.22 16.79 -0.50
C PRO A 73 9.04 17.55 0.81
N ASP A 74 8.08 18.45 0.89
CA ASP A 74 7.82 19.27 2.10
C ASP A 74 7.48 18.39 3.32
N PHE A 75 6.72 17.31 3.11
CA PHE A 75 6.39 16.37 4.16
C PHE A 75 7.62 15.59 4.65
N LEU A 76 8.46 15.12 3.73
CA LEU A 76 9.72 14.45 4.10
C LEU A 76 10.71 15.38 4.78
N ASP A 77 10.82 16.62 4.31
CA ASP A 77 11.70 17.63 4.92
C ASP A 77 11.25 17.96 6.34
N ALA A 78 9.94 18.09 6.58
CA ALA A 78 9.39 18.30 7.91
C ALA A 78 9.71 17.12 8.85
N ILE A 79 9.52 15.88 8.38
CA ILE A 79 9.85 14.68 9.18
C ILE A 79 11.34 14.63 9.52
N MET A 80 12.23 14.79 8.53
CA MET A 80 13.68 14.71 8.75
C MET A 80 14.18 15.83 9.68
N ALA A 81 13.66 17.06 9.50
CA ALA A 81 14.04 18.18 10.34
C ALA A 81 13.63 17.96 11.81
N LYS A 82 12.39 17.53 12.05
CA LYS A 82 11.87 17.28 13.40
C LYS A 82 12.51 16.06 14.05
N ALA A 83 12.73 14.99 13.30
CA ALA A 83 13.42 13.81 13.81
C ALA A 83 14.83 14.16 14.28
N LYS A 84 15.59 14.93 13.49
CA LYS A 84 16.91 15.42 13.87
C LYS A 84 16.86 16.34 15.10
N GLN A 85 15.90 17.26 15.14
CA GLN A 85 15.74 18.20 16.25
C GLN A 85 15.47 17.52 17.59
N HIS A 86 14.68 16.45 17.58
CA HIS A 86 14.19 15.76 18.78
C HIS A 86 14.84 14.40 19.03
N ASN A 87 15.85 14.03 18.23
CA ASN A 87 16.54 12.73 18.28
C ASN A 87 15.56 11.55 18.18
N ILE A 88 14.70 11.59 17.17
CA ILE A 88 13.67 10.57 16.90
C ILE A 88 14.16 9.64 15.80
N VAL A 89 14.00 8.33 15.98
CA VAL A 89 14.33 7.32 14.98
C VAL A 89 13.29 7.29 13.88
N ILE A 90 13.72 7.30 12.63
CA ILE A 90 12.85 7.20 11.45
C ILE A 90 12.87 5.77 10.90
N ILE A 91 11.69 5.17 10.78
CA ILE A 91 11.49 3.87 10.11
C ILE A 91 10.77 4.10 8.78
N SER A 92 11.40 3.66 7.68
CA SER A 92 10.72 3.55 6.38
C SER A 92 10.17 2.14 6.21
N ASP A 93 8.85 2.02 6.16
CA ASP A 93 8.20 0.75 5.79
C ASP A 93 8.20 0.62 4.27
N GLU A 94 9.12 -0.18 3.76
CA GLU A 94 9.27 -0.50 2.34
C GLU A 94 8.72 -1.91 2.01
N ILE A 95 7.91 -2.48 2.89
CA ILE A 95 7.32 -3.81 2.66
C ILE A 95 6.50 -3.84 1.36
N THR A 96 5.81 -2.74 1.04
CA THR A 96 5.02 -2.63 -0.19
C THR A 96 5.82 -2.09 -1.37
N SER A 97 6.68 -1.10 -1.14
CA SER A 97 7.39 -0.33 -2.17
C SER A 97 8.75 -0.89 -2.56
N GLY A 98 9.41 -1.59 -1.66
CA GLY A 98 10.76 -2.11 -1.86
C GLY A 98 10.89 -2.99 -3.10
N TRP A 99 11.97 -2.79 -3.85
CA TRP A 99 12.33 -3.42 -5.12
C TRP A 99 11.33 -3.25 -6.26
N ARG A 100 10.38 -2.32 -6.14
CA ARG A 100 9.38 -2.09 -7.20
C ARG A 100 9.69 -0.87 -8.06
N MET A 101 10.46 0.09 -7.53
CA MET A 101 10.82 1.34 -8.23
C MET A 101 12.32 1.47 -8.48
N THR A 102 13.13 0.73 -7.74
CA THR A 102 14.60 0.77 -7.75
C THR A 102 15.14 -0.55 -7.21
N ASP A 103 16.45 -0.67 -7.12
CA ASP A 103 17.20 -1.79 -6.53
C ASP A 103 17.19 -1.80 -4.98
N GLY A 104 16.12 -1.29 -4.39
CA GLY A 104 15.96 -1.19 -2.93
C GLY A 104 14.68 -0.46 -2.57
N GLY A 105 14.76 0.43 -1.58
CA GLY A 105 13.62 1.22 -1.13
C GLY A 105 13.42 2.50 -1.93
N VAL A 106 12.20 3.02 -1.89
CA VAL A 106 11.81 4.28 -2.56
C VAL A 106 12.56 5.48 -1.96
N TYR A 107 12.96 5.41 -0.69
CA TYR A 107 13.76 6.45 -0.04
C TYR A 107 15.02 6.82 -0.84
N LYS A 108 15.58 5.90 -1.64
CA LYS A 108 16.72 6.15 -2.53
C LYS A 108 16.43 7.15 -3.66
N LEU A 109 15.15 7.37 -3.98
CA LEU A 109 14.71 8.20 -5.11
C LEU A 109 14.34 9.63 -4.69
N ASN A 110 14.04 9.87 -3.42
CA ASN A 110 13.48 11.13 -2.93
C ASN A 110 14.34 11.84 -1.87
N GLY A 111 15.55 11.34 -1.61
CA GLY A 111 16.47 11.93 -0.63
C GLY A 111 16.11 11.70 0.83
N PHE A 112 15.06 10.91 1.11
CA PHE A 112 14.69 10.53 2.46
C PHE A 112 15.78 9.67 3.11
N GLN A 113 16.10 9.91 4.37
CA GLN A 113 17.16 9.24 5.09
C GLN A 113 16.62 8.57 6.36
N PRO A 114 16.00 7.39 6.23
CA PRO A 114 15.50 6.64 7.38
C PRO A 114 16.68 5.98 8.12
N ASP A 115 16.54 5.84 9.45
CA ASP A 115 17.47 5.10 10.30
C ASP A 115 17.28 3.59 10.17
N ILE A 116 16.01 3.16 9.98
CA ILE A 116 15.63 1.76 9.76
C ILE A 116 14.78 1.66 8.50
N VAL A 117 14.99 0.60 7.74
CA VAL A 117 14.17 0.22 6.58
C VAL A 117 13.67 -1.20 6.77
N VAL A 118 12.37 -1.41 6.56
CA VAL A 118 11.74 -2.72 6.66
C VAL A 118 11.31 -3.21 5.27
N TYR A 119 11.78 -4.39 4.89
CA TYR A 119 11.47 -5.03 3.61
C TYR A 119 10.68 -6.32 3.80
N GLY A 120 9.88 -6.69 2.80
CA GLY A 120 9.11 -7.91 2.75
C GLY A 120 8.51 -8.13 1.36
N LYS A 121 7.42 -8.84 1.27
CA LYS A 121 6.66 -9.08 0.02
C LYS A 121 7.55 -9.45 -1.18
N ALA A 122 7.89 -8.47 -2.04
CA ALA A 122 8.71 -8.68 -3.22
C ALA A 122 10.08 -9.31 -2.92
N LEU A 123 10.66 -9.04 -1.75
CA LEU A 123 11.92 -9.61 -1.30
C LEU A 123 11.93 -11.14 -1.37
N GLY A 124 10.83 -11.77 -0.95
CA GLY A 124 10.75 -13.24 -0.85
C GLY A 124 10.50 -13.97 -2.16
N GLY A 125 10.14 -13.25 -3.24
CA GLY A 125 9.85 -13.91 -4.52
C GLY A 125 8.80 -15.02 -4.45
N GLY A 126 7.82 -14.93 -3.53
CA GLY A 126 6.79 -15.91 -3.26
C GLY A 126 6.98 -16.69 -1.94
N TYR A 127 8.13 -16.56 -1.28
CA TYR A 127 8.39 -17.15 0.02
C TYR A 127 8.29 -16.12 1.14
N ALA A 128 7.86 -16.57 2.32
CA ALA A 128 7.69 -15.71 3.49
C ALA A 128 9.04 -15.35 4.09
N ILE A 129 9.48 -14.12 3.88
CA ILE A 129 10.67 -13.53 4.51
C ILE A 129 10.50 -12.02 4.60
N SER A 130 11.07 -11.43 5.63
CA SER A 130 11.24 -9.99 5.77
C SER A 130 12.68 -9.69 6.20
N ALA A 131 13.11 -8.45 5.99
CA ALA A 131 14.40 -7.98 6.44
C ALA A 131 14.24 -6.59 7.09
N ILE A 132 14.94 -6.39 8.19
CA ILE A 132 15.08 -5.11 8.86
C ILE A 132 16.56 -4.73 8.72
N VAL A 133 16.82 -3.59 8.13
CA VAL A 133 18.16 -3.04 7.94
C VAL A 133 18.18 -1.59 8.43
N GLY A 134 19.33 -1.12 8.90
CA GLY A 134 19.42 0.24 9.41
C GLY A 134 20.86 0.66 9.70
N SER A 135 21.00 1.86 10.25
CA SER A 135 22.28 2.36 10.71
C SER A 135 22.85 1.50 11.84
N GLU A 136 24.17 1.40 11.93
CA GLU A 136 24.87 0.63 12.97
C GLU A 136 24.40 1.05 14.37
N GLU A 137 24.34 2.36 14.63
CA GLU A 137 23.95 2.92 15.92
C GLU A 137 22.57 2.42 16.40
N VAL A 138 21.57 2.38 15.50
CA VAL A 138 20.22 1.95 15.85
C VAL A 138 20.10 0.44 15.89
N MET A 139 20.76 -0.27 14.97
CA MET A 139 20.66 -1.72 14.87
C MET A 139 21.47 -2.46 15.94
N ASP A 140 22.51 -1.84 16.52
CA ASP A 140 23.30 -2.46 17.57
C ASP A 140 22.47 -2.76 18.82
N VAL A 141 21.46 -1.95 19.11
CA VAL A 141 20.49 -2.19 20.19
C VAL A 141 19.79 -3.55 20.07
N ALA A 142 19.67 -4.11 18.88
CA ALA A 142 19.10 -5.44 18.68
C ALA A 142 19.91 -6.55 19.39
N GLN A 143 21.20 -6.33 19.65
CA GLN A 143 22.03 -7.28 20.38
C GLN A 143 21.62 -7.44 21.84
N ASP A 144 20.99 -6.42 22.43
CA ASP A 144 20.51 -6.38 23.80
C ASP A 144 19.07 -6.91 23.92
N THR A 145 18.45 -7.31 22.82
CA THR A 145 17.07 -7.81 22.78
C THR A 145 17.01 -9.31 22.48
N PHE A 146 15.96 -9.97 23.00
CA PHE A 146 15.72 -11.37 22.68
C PHE A 146 14.91 -11.50 21.38
N ILE A 147 15.63 -11.58 20.23
CA ILE A 147 15.03 -11.80 18.92
C ILE A 147 15.28 -13.26 18.52
N SER A 148 14.25 -14.08 18.54
CA SER A 148 14.35 -15.50 18.18
C SER A 148 13.01 -16.06 17.69
N SER A 149 13.07 -17.12 16.89
CA SER A 149 11.89 -17.91 16.50
C SER A 149 12.32 -19.31 16.07
N THR A 150 11.36 -20.24 15.99
CA THR A 150 11.60 -21.61 15.52
C THR A 150 12.17 -21.65 14.10
N MET A 151 11.76 -20.73 13.24
CA MET A 151 12.17 -20.66 11.83
C MET A 151 13.39 -19.76 11.56
N TRP A 152 14.07 -19.32 12.62
CA TRP A 152 15.21 -18.41 12.52
C TRP A 152 16.32 -18.89 11.58
N THR A 153 16.55 -20.19 11.54
CA THR A 153 17.60 -20.82 10.70
C THR A 153 17.05 -21.52 9.47
N GLU A 154 15.77 -21.34 9.14
CA GLU A 154 15.16 -21.87 7.94
C GLU A 154 15.77 -21.17 6.72
N ARG A 155 16.22 -21.96 5.71
CA ARG A 155 17.06 -21.43 4.62
C ARG A 155 16.30 -21.03 3.38
N VAL A 156 15.08 -21.52 3.18
CA VAL A 156 14.33 -21.32 1.92
C VAL A 156 14.07 -19.83 1.67
N GLY A 157 13.61 -19.12 2.69
CA GLY A 157 13.38 -17.68 2.61
C GLY A 157 14.64 -16.90 2.24
N PHE A 158 15.79 -17.20 2.86
CA PHE A 158 17.07 -16.53 2.59
C PHE A 158 17.56 -16.80 1.16
N VAL A 159 17.52 -18.06 0.71
CA VAL A 159 17.94 -18.44 -0.65
C VAL A 159 17.05 -17.77 -1.69
N SER A 160 15.73 -17.77 -1.44
CA SER A 160 14.77 -17.11 -2.32
C SER A 160 15.00 -15.60 -2.39
N ALA A 161 15.21 -14.93 -1.25
CA ALA A 161 15.48 -13.51 -1.21
C ALA A 161 16.77 -13.13 -1.97
N LEU A 162 17.86 -13.85 -1.76
CA LEU A 162 19.11 -13.64 -2.50
C LEU A 162 18.91 -13.80 -3.99
N LYS A 163 18.19 -14.85 -4.42
CA LYS A 163 17.92 -15.07 -5.84
C LYS A 163 16.98 -14.02 -6.43
N THR A 164 16.00 -13.59 -5.66
CA THR A 164 15.09 -12.51 -6.06
C THR A 164 15.86 -11.21 -6.29
N ILE A 165 16.72 -10.81 -5.36
CA ILE A 165 17.56 -9.61 -5.48
C ILE A 165 18.46 -9.71 -6.71
N GLU A 166 19.12 -10.86 -6.91
CA GLU A 166 19.99 -11.10 -8.08
C GLU A 166 19.22 -10.90 -9.40
N VAL A 167 18.05 -11.52 -9.53
CA VAL A 167 17.22 -11.42 -10.75
C VAL A 167 16.69 -10.01 -10.95
N LEU A 168 16.14 -9.38 -9.90
CA LEU A 168 15.60 -8.02 -9.98
C LEU A 168 16.69 -7.02 -10.41
N THR A 169 17.91 -7.15 -9.86
CA THR A 169 19.03 -6.26 -10.18
C THR A 169 19.57 -6.53 -11.59
N ARG A 170 19.77 -7.80 -11.96
CA ARG A 170 20.23 -8.20 -13.28
C ARG A 170 19.34 -7.69 -14.39
N ASP A 171 18.02 -7.88 -14.22
CA ASP A 171 17.01 -7.60 -15.25
C ASP A 171 16.43 -6.18 -15.13
N LYS A 172 16.83 -5.41 -14.11
CA LYS A 172 16.24 -4.10 -13.77
C LYS A 172 14.73 -4.15 -13.81
N SER A 173 14.15 -5.17 -13.16
CA SER A 173 12.73 -5.51 -13.30
C SER A 173 11.79 -4.34 -12.98
N TRP A 174 12.22 -3.41 -12.12
CA TRP A 174 11.46 -2.19 -11.80
C TRP A 174 11.17 -1.30 -13.02
N GLU A 175 12.03 -1.30 -14.06
CA GLU A 175 11.77 -0.54 -15.29
C GLU A 175 10.52 -1.08 -16.01
N HIS A 176 10.39 -2.41 -16.07
CA HIS A 176 9.20 -3.07 -16.59
C HIS A 176 7.96 -2.77 -15.73
N LEU A 177 8.08 -2.88 -14.40
CA LEU A 177 6.96 -2.64 -13.48
C LEU A 177 6.43 -1.21 -13.62
N ILE A 178 7.32 -0.22 -13.69
CA ILE A 178 6.96 1.19 -13.89
C ILE A 178 6.26 1.39 -15.25
N LYS A 179 6.86 0.87 -16.33
CA LYS A 179 6.35 0.99 -17.69
C LYS A 179 4.93 0.41 -17.83
N ILE A 180 4.73 -0.80 -17.31
CA ILE A 180 3.42 -1.47 -17.39
C ILE A 180 2.40 -0.78 -16.48
N GLY A 181 2.79 -0.39 -15.26
CA GLY A 181 1.90 0.35 -14.36
C GLY A 181 1.48 1.70 -14.93
N ASP A 182 2.39 2.44 -15.57
CA ASP A 182 2.05 3.67 -16.27
C ASP A 182 1.07 3.43 -17.42
N ARG A 183 1.31 2.38 -18.21
CA ARG A 183 0.39 1.98 -19.29
C ARG A 183 -1.01 1.64 -18.76
N ILE A 184 -1.10 0.90 -17.65
CA ILE A 184 -2.37 0.54 -17.04
C ILE A 184 -3.09 1.80 -16.54
N GLY A 185 -2.39 2.69 -15.80
CA GLY A 185 -2.97 3.93 -15.31
C GLY A 185 -3.50 4.80 -16.45
N LYS A 186 -2.68 5.07 -17.47
CA LYS A 186 -3.10 5.84 -18.66
C LYS A 186 -4.26 5.18 -19.40
N GLY A 187 -4.28 3.84 -19.48
CA GLY A 187 -5.38 3.12 -20.10
C GLY A 187 -6.68 3.28 -19.34
N TRP A 188 -6.64 3.25 -18.02
CA TRP A 188 -7.81 3.53 -17.17
C TRP A 188 -8.28 4.98 -17.34
N ASP A 189 -7.37 5.95 -17.28
CA ASP A 189 -7.71 7.37 -17.45
C ASP A 189 -8.35 7.63 -18.80
N ASN A 190 -7.80 7.10 -19.90
CA ASN A 190 -8.35 7.22 -21.24
C ASN A 190 -9.76 6.61 -21.38
N LEU A 191 -9.98 5.44 -20.76
CA LEU A 191 -11.31 4.81 -20.77
C LEU A 191 -12.31 5.58 -19.90
N ALA A 192 -11.87 6.09 -18.75
CA ALA A 192 -12.70 6.94 -17.90
C ALA A 192 -13.11 8.24 -18.64
N GLU A 193 -12.18 8.90 -19.30
CA GLU A 193 -12.46 10.07 -20.14
C GLU A 193 -13.44 9.73 -21.26
N LYS A 194 -13.16 8.66 -22.03
CA LYS A 194 -14.01 8.19 -23.12
C LYS A 194 -15.47 7.97 -22.71
N HIS A 195 -15.66 7.42 -21.51
CA HIS A 195 -17.00 7.11 -20.98
C HIS A 195 -17.51 8.17 -19.98
N SER A 196 -16.77 9.27 -19.79
CA SER A 196 -17.09 10.35 -18.84
C SER A 196 -17.35 9.83 -17.41
N LEU A 197 -16.52 8.91 -16.93
CA LEU A 197 -16.61 8.34 -15.59
C LEU A 197 -15.90 9.24 -14.57
N LYS A 198 -16.48 9.33 -13.37
CA LYS A 198 -15.83 9.97 -12.21
C LYS A 198 -14.85 8.97 -11.58
N MET A 199 -13.61 9.06 -12.00
CA MET A 199 -12.55 8.14 -11.56
C MET A 199 -11.23 8.90 -11.40
N THR A 200 -10.44 8.45 -10.44
CA THR A 200 -9.06 8.92 -10.22
C THR A 200 -8.11 7.72 -10.15
N THR A 201 -6.87 7.88 -10.62
CA THR A 201 -5.80 6.88 -10.51
C THR A 201 -4.71 7.36 -9.57
N THR A 202 -4.01 6.42 -8.95
CA THR A 202 -2.89 6.70 -8.04
C THR A 202 -1.59 6.95 -8.80
N SER A 203 -0.57 7.49 -8.13
CA SER A 203 0.72 7.83 -8.77
C SER A 203 1.77 6.72 -8.69
N PHE A 204 1.69 5.81 -7.71
CA PHE A 204 2.67 4.74 -7.52
C PHE A 204 2.48 3.61 -8.55
N LYS A 205 3.20 3.67 -9.66
CA LYS A 205 2.99 2.82 -10.84
C LYS A 205 3.08 1.31 -10.60
N PRO A 206 4.02 0.77 -9.79
CA PRO A 206 4.08 -0.67 -9.53
C PRO A 206 2.90 -1.23 -8.73
N LEU A 207 2.14 -0.36 -8.06
CA LEU A 207 0.87 -0.67 -7.41
C LEU A 207 -0.16 0.37 -7.85
N ILE A 208 -0.46 0.38 -9.14
CA ILE A 208 -1.44 1.31 -9.69
C ILE A 208 -2.85 0.92 -9.26
N SER A 209 -3.62 1.91 -8.85
CA SER A 209 -5.00 1.73 -8.38
C SER A 209 -5.90 2.81 -8.95
N PHE A 210 -7.18 2.50 -9.08
CA PHE A 210 -8.20 3.51 -9.37
C PHE A 210 -9.28 3.56 -8.29
N LYS A 211 -9.92 4.69 -8.17
CA LYS A 211 -11.08 4.93 -7.29
C LYS A 211 -12.20 5.55 -8.10
N LEU A 212 -13.38 4.96 -8.01
CA LEU A 212 -14.61 5.56 -8.53
C LEU A 212 -15.16 6.55 -7.50
N ASP A 213 -15.82 7.61 -7.96
CA ASP A 213 -16.45 8.63 -7.12
C ASP A 213 -17.94 8.74 -7.39
N TYR A 214 -18.69 7.74 -6.90
CA TYR A 214 -20.15 7.64 -7.02
C TYR A 214 -20.84 7.42 -5.66
N GLY A 215 -20.17 7.78 -4.57
CA GLY A 215 -20.71 7.66 -3.21
C GLY A 215 -21.14 6.24 -2.87
N GLU A 216 -22.40 6.06 -2.44
CA GLU A 216 -22.92 4.76 -2.04
C GLU A 216 -22.96 3.71 -3.17
N MET A 217 -22.92 4.13 -4.43
CA MET A 217 -22.87 3.21 -5.57
C MET A 217 -21.50 2.56 -5.78
N ASN A 218 -20.42 3.11 -5.21
CA ASN A 218 -19.05 2.63 -5.46
C ASN A 218 -18.91 1.12 -5.30
N ASN A 219 -19.36 0.57 -4.18
CA ASN A 219 -19.22 -0.87 -3.92
C ASN A 219 -20.00 -1.73 -4.92
N LYS A 220 -21.19 -1.28 -5.35
CA LYS A 220 -21.97 -1.97 -6.39
C LYS A 220 -21.24 -1.95 -7.72
N LEU A 221 -20.72 -0.80 -8.14
CA LEU A 221 -19.99 -0.63 -9.40
C LEU A 221 -18.68 -1.42 -9.42
N ILE A 222 -17.94 -1.45 -8.32
CA ILE A 222 -16.73 -2.29 -8.18
C ILE A 222 -17.09 -3.76 -8.22
N THR A 223 -18.21 -4.18 -7.60
CA THR A 223 -18.69 -5.56 -7.69
C THR A 223 -19.01 -5.94 -9.12
N LEU A 224 -19.73 -5.09 -9.84
CA LEU A 224 -20.04 -5.29 -11.26
C LEU A 224 -18.76 -5.40 -12.09
N TYR A 225 -17.81 -4.50 -11.89
CA TYR A 225 -16.52 -4.54 -12.57
C TYR A 225 -15.78 -5.86 -12.35
N ILE A 226 -15.63 -6.30 -11.09
CA ILE A 226 -14.95 -7.55 -10.74
C ILE A 226 -15.66 -8.74 -11.38
N GLN A 227 -16.99 -8.82 -11.24
CA GLN A 227 -17.83 -9.88 -11.81
C GLN A 227 -17.64 -10.00 -13.33
N GLU A 228 -17.76 -8.88 -14.02
CA GLU A 228 -17.72 -8.86 -15.47
C GLU A 228 -16.30 -9.12 -16.03
N MET A 229 -15.26 -8.66 -15.33
CA MET A 229 -13.88 -9.01 -15.68
C MET A 229 -13.60 -10.50 -15.45
N LEU A 230 -14.10 -11.07 -14.36
CA LEU A 230 -13.94 -12.50 -14.07
C LEU A 230 -14.61 -13.36 -15.16
N LYS A 231 -15.82 -13.00 -15.63
CA LYS A 231 -16.49 -13.66 -16.75
C LYS A 231 -15.67 -13.63 -18.05
N ARG A 232 -14.77 -12.66 -18.19
CA ARG A 232 -13.86 -12.50 -19.33
C ARG A 232 -12.47 -13.09 -19.11
N GLY A 233 -12.27 -13.82 -18.00
CA GLY A 233 -11.04 -14.53 -17.67
C GLY A 233 -9.98 -13.70 -16.95
N PHE A 234 -10.34 -12.53 -16.39
CA PHE A 234 -9.44 -11.69 -15.64
C PHE A 234 -9.80 -11.65 -14.15
N LEU A 235 -8.87 -12.07 -13.29
CA LEU A 235 -8.94 -11.81 -11.85
C LEU A 235 -8.55 -10.34 -11.59
N ALA A 236 -9.52 -9.45 -11.78
CA ALA A 236 -9.30 -8.01 -11.69
C ALA A 236 -9.87 -7.45 -10.38
N ALA A 237 -9.19 -6.45 -9.86
CA ALA A 237 -9.62 -5.57 -8.78
C ALA A 237 -9.31 -4.12 -9.16
N ASN A 238 -9.71 -3.17 -8.32
CA ASN A 238 -9.39 -1.75 -8.54
C ASN A 238 -7.91 -1.39 -8.31
N SER A 239 -7.05 -2.37 -8.10
CA SER A 239 -5.60 -2.21 -7.98
C SER A 239 -4.87 -3.35 -8.66
N VAL A 240 -3.68 -3.05 -9.18
CA VAL A 240 -2.79 -4.03 -9.83
C VAL A 240 -1.41 -3.97 -9.19
N TYR A 241 -1.01 -5.06 -8.54
CA TYR A 241 0.40 -5.30 -8.24
C TYR A 241 1.08 -5.77 -9.52
N VAL A 242 1.78 -4.86 -10.19
CA VAL A 242 2.44 -5.18 -11.47
C VAL A 242 3.56 -6.17 -11.23
N CYS A 243 3.65 -7.17 -12.11
CA CYS A 243 4.72 -8.17 -12.13
C CYS A 243 5.30 -8.31 -13.55
N ILE A 244 6.42 -9.01 -13.66
CA ILE A 244 7.12 -9.19 -14.93
C ILE A 244 6.32 -9.99 -15.97
N GLU A 245 5.30 -10.73 -15.52
CA GLU A 245 4.40 -11.50 -16.40
C GLU A 245 3.23 -10.67 -16.94
N HIS A 246 3.01 -9.45 -16.49
CA HIS A 246 2.09 -8.54 -17.17
C HIS A 246 2.71 -8.05 -18.48
N LYS A 247 2.64 -8.91 -19.53
CA LYS A 247 3.12 -8.60 -20.88
C LYS A 247 2.16 -7.66 -21.59
N GLN A 248 2.61 -7.04 -22.68
CA GLN A 248 1.80 -6.04 -23.39
C GLN A 248 0.51 -6.60 -23.95
N ASP A 249 0.55 -7.78 -24.54
CA ASP A 249 -0.61 -8.48 -25.09
C ASP A 249 -1.66 -8.81 -24.03
N ILE A 250 -1.24 -9.19 -22.82
CA ILE A 250 -2.14 -9.41 -21.68
C ILE A 250 -2.83 -8.11 -21.28
N VAL A 251 -2.08 -7.01 -21.22
CA VAL A 251 -2.62 -5.69 -20.89
C VAL A 251 -3.58 -5.19 -21.99
N ASP A 252 -3.29 -5.46 -23.25
CA ASP A 252 -4.19 -5.13 -24.36
C ASP A 252 -5.50 -5.93 -24.30
N GLY A 253 -5.41 -7.22 -24.02
CA GLY A 253 -6.55 -8.09 -23.78
C GLY A 253 -7.40 -7.60 -22.60
N TYR A 254 -6.75 -7.20 -21.50
CA TYR A 254 -7.42 -6.62 -20.34
C TYR A 254 -8.23 -5.35 -20.71
N PHE A 255 -7.64 -4.40 -21.44
CA PHE A 255 -8.36 -3.18 -21.84
C PHE A 255 -9.48 -3.44 -22.85
N SER A 256 -9.31 -4.41 -23.73
CA SER A 256 -10.37 -4.85 -24.64
C SER A 256 -11.58 -5.42 -23.87
N ALA A 257 -11.32 -6.17 -22.80
CA ALA A 257 -12.36 -6.71 -21.92
C ALA A 257 -13.00 -5.61 -21.05
N LEU A 258 -12.21 -4.60 -20.61
CA LEU A 258 -12.66 -3.55 -19.69
C LEU A 258 -13.56 -2.50 -20.37
N SER A 259 -13.29 -2.13 -21.62
CA SER A 259 -13.99 -1.02 -22.29
C SER A 259 -15.52 -1.17 -22.28
N PRO A 260 -16.14 -2.34 -22.60
CA PRO A 260 -17.58 -2.47 -22.51
C PRO A 260 -18.13 -2.42 -21.07
N ILE A 261 -17.28 -2.74 -20.07
CA ILE A 261 -17.69 -2.66 -18.66
C ILE A 261 -17.77 -1.21 -18.21
N PHE A 262 -16.83 -0.37 -18.61
CA PHE A 262 -16.87 1.07 -18.32
C PHE A 262 -18.06 1.76 -19.01
N SER A 263 -18.42 1.33 -20.24
CA SER A 263 -19.69 1.74 -20.85
C SER A 263 -20.89 1.38 -19.99
N LYS A 264 -20.90 0.15 -19.43
CA LYS A 264 -21.99 -0.33 -18.58
C LYS A 264 -22.06 0.43 -17.24
N ILE A 265 -20.92 0.79 -16.66
CA ILE A 265 -20.85 1.66 -15.47
C ILE A 265 -21.48 3.03 -15.78
N LYS A 266 -21.23 3.58 -16.96
CA LYS A 266 -21.87 4.83 -17.38
C LYS A 266 -23.38 4.71 -17.49
N GLU A 267 -23.89 3.64 -18.08
CA GLU A 267 -25.34 3.38 -18.14
C GLU A 267 -25.95 3.30 -16.72
N CYS A 268 -25.21 2.75 -15.76
CA CYS A 268 -25.64 2.70 -14.36
C CYS A 268 -25.68 4.11 -13.72
N GLU A 269 -24.73 4.97 -14.00
CA GLU A 269 -24.79 6.37 -13.59
C GLU A 269 -26.01 7.08 -14.17
N GLU A 270 -26.40 6.74 -15.39
CA GLU A 270 -27.55 7.31 -16.11
C GLU A 270 -28.91 6.70 -15.73
N GLY A 271 -28.94 5.76 -14.77
CA GLY A 271 -30.18 5.25 -14.18
C GLY A 271 -30.45 3.76 -14.35
N LEU A 272 -29.55 3.00 -14.99
CA LEU A 272 -29.66 1.54 -15.02
C LEU A 272 -29.40 0.99 -13.61
N ASP A 273 -30.30 0.17 -13.07
CA ASP A 273 -30.13 -0.42 -11.75
C ASP A 273 -28.97 -1.42 -11.72
N VAL A 274 -27.87 -1.03 -11.04
CA VAL A 274 -26.68 -1.89 -10.86
C VAL A 274 -27.04 -3.22 -10.21
N SER A 275 -28.00 -3.22 -9.25
CA SER A 275 -28.36 -4.42 -8.49
C SER A 275 -28.97 -5.49 -9.39
N SER A 276 -29.62 -5.10 -10.48
CA SER A 276 -30.18 -6.03 -11.46
C SER A 276 -29.15 -6.75 -12.33
N LEU A 277 -27.89 -6.24 -12.31
CA LEU A 277 -26.78 -6.78 -13.09
C LEU A 277 -25.84 -7.68 -12.28
N LEU A 278 -26.03 -7.74 -10.96
CA LEU A 278 -25.18 -8.52 -10.08
C LEU A 278 -25.67 -9.95 -9.92
N ASP A 279 -24.78 -10.93 -10.09
CA ASP A 279 -25.09 -12.36 -9.89
C ASP A 279 -25.00 -12.78 -8.41
N GLY A 280 -24.46 -11.93 -7.55
CA GLY A 280 -24.21 -12.23 -6.14
C GLY A 280 -24.24 -11.00 -5.24
N PRO A 281 -23.88 -11.15 -3.97
CA PRO A 281 -23.88 -10.05 -3.01
C PRO A 281 -22.82 -8.99 -3.37
N ILE A 282 -23.07 -7.75 -2.93
CA ILE A 282 -22.15 -6.63 -3.09
C ILE A 282 -20.88 -6.91 -2.29
N CYS A 283 -19.71 -6.59 -2.86
CA CYS A 283 -18.43 -6.70 -2.18
C CYS A 283 -18.38 -5.79 -0.94
N HIS A 284 -17.68 -6.25 0.08
CA HIS A 284 -17.49 -5.49 1.30
C HIS A 284 -16.42 -4.40 1.10
N SER A 285 -16.63 -3.25 1.75
CA SER A 285 -15.59 -2.25 1.97
C SER A 285 -15.22 -2.27 3.45
N GLY A 286 -13.92 -2.13 3.73
CA GLY A 286 -13.39 -2.13 5.08
C GLY A 286 -13.24 -3.54 5.70
N PHE A 287 -12.82 -3.57 6.96
CA PHE A 287 -12.58 -4.81 7.72
C PHE A 287 -13.84 -5.16 8.54
N LYS A 288 -14.71 -5.96 7.98
CA LYS A 288 -15.88 -6.53 8.70
C LYS A 288 -15.84 -8.05 8.61
N ARG A 289 -16.23 -8.74 9.67
CA ARG A 289 -16.48 -10.18 9.59
C ARG A 289 -17.66 -10.43 8.65
N LEU A 290 -17.56 -11.48 7.84
CA LEU A 290 -18.59 -11.89 6.90
C LEU A 290 -19.76 -12.64 7.57
N ASN A 291 -19.68 -12.88 8.89
CA ASN A 291 -20.67 -13.64 9.67
C ASN A 291 -21.37 -12.73 10.66
#